data_9b7f16a530f2460262fcb9421e5fdcca
#
_entry.id   9b7f16a530f2460262fcb9421e5fdcca
#
_cell.length_a   1.000
_cell.length_b   1.000
_cell.length_c   1.000
_cell.angle_alpha   90.00
_cell.angle_beta   90.00
_cell.angle_gamma   90.00
#
_symmetry.space_group_name_H-M   'P 1'
#
loop_
_entity.id
_entity.type
_entity.pdbx_description
1 polymer ?
#
loop_
_entity_poly.entity_id
_entity_poly.type
_entity_poly.pdbx_seq_one_letter_code
_entity_poly.pdbx_strand_id
1 'polypeptide(L)'
;MEREEWSRTRSHREGEKAIRLRVAGWAEASLVDVIGDVAFTIWFNYCDFRCPWCQNAHVVLARESREITVGELLEAISDALLLIGYVQATGGEPTLQDEALEALFRACRELGVRTSLDTNGSRPEVIGRLLDKGLLDHVALDVKAPLSEPEKYGRVIGLPSRGREMAEKVRASVQEVIGKAPYLEVRTTFVPTLLTPEDVLAIAGELVEMGLAEHERYVYVLQQFVPSETLIDPSFADVERPSPEFLLELAARVKKEAGLAEVYVRAQELGVAKAGLIMRL
;
A
#
# COMPACT_ATOMS: atom_id res chain seq x y z
N MET A 1 -37.78 20.53 9.69
CA MET A 1 -37.16 19.33 9.06
C MET A 1 -35.87 19.68 8.35
N GLU A 2 -35.84 20.44 7.26
CA GLU A 2 -34.58 20.79 6.53
C GLU A 2 -33.53 21.51 7.37
N ARG A 3 -33.91 22.45 8.27
CA ARG A 3 -32.96 23.17 9.15
C ARG A 3 -32.31 22.27 10.21
N GLU A 4 -33.02 21.29 10.72
CA GLU A 4 -32.49 20.36 11.72
C GLU A 4 -31.57 19.32 11.08
N GLU A 5 -31.88 18.87 9.87
CA GLU A 5 -31.05 17.97 9.09
C GLU A 5 -29.76 18.66 8.65
N TRP A 6 -29.83 19.90 8.19
CA TRP A 6 -28.67 20.74 7.86
C TRP A 6 -27.76 21.01 9.06
N SER A 7 -28.35 21.28 10.24
CA SER A 7 -27.59 21.49 11.49
C SER A 7 -26.88 20.22 11.94
N ARG A 8 -27.52 19.05 11.86
CA ARG A 8 -26.92 17.76 12.20
C ARG A 8 -25.78 17.39 11.25
N THR A 9 -25.95 17.60 9.95
CA THR A 9 -24.91 17.34 8.93
C THR A 9 -23.69 18.23 9.15
N ARG A 10 -23.88 19.51 9.45
CA ARG A 10 -22.79 20.45 9.75
C ARG A 10 -22.04 20.08 11.03
N SER A 11 -22.76 19.74 12.11
CA SER A 11 -22.16 19.31 13.37
C SER A 11 -21.36 18.01 13.21
N HIS A 12 -21.84 17.07 12.39
CA HIS A 12 -21.13 15.83 12.09
C HIS A 12 -19.81 16.09 11.33
N ARG A 13 -19.83 16.95 10.31
CA ARG A 13 -18.64 17.35 9.55
C ARG A 13 -17.59 18.09 10.40
N GLU A 14 -18.03 18.96 11.30
CA GLU A 14 -17.14 19.64 12.25
C GLU A 14 -16.51 18.62 13.21
N GLY A 15 -17.26 17.62 13.64
CA GLY A 15 -16.76 16.50 14.45
C GLY A 15 -15.71 15.66 13.71
N GLU A 16 -15.94 15.30 12.46
CA GLU A 16 -14.99 14.55 11.64
C GLU A 16 -13.67 15.32 11.42
N LYS A 17 -13.72 16.62 11.18
CA LYS A 17 -12.52 17.48 11.05
C LYS A 17 -11.70 17.58 12.33
N ALA A 18 -12.31 17.37 13.48
CA ALA A 18 -11.63 17.39 14.77
C ALA A 18 -10.95 16.06 15.12
N ILE A 19 -11.22 14.99 14.37
CA ILE A 19 -10.59 13.68 14.59
C ILE A 19 -9.07 13.82 14.42
N ARG A 20 -8.32 13.28 15.37
CA ARG A 20 -6.86 13.34 15.39
C ARG A 20 -6.25 12.11 14.76
N LEU A 21 -5.13 12.32 14.06
CA LEU A 21 -4.31 11.26 13.49
C LEU A 21 -2.82 11.56 13.72
N ARG A 22 -2.02 10.50 13.69
CA ARG A 22 -0.57 10.60 13.82
C ARG A 22 0.09 10.27 12.51
N VAL A 23 0.89 11.23 12.02
CA VAL A 23 1.61 11.14 10.76
C VAL A 23 3.09 11.48 10.96
N ALA A 24 3.96 10.91 10.15
CA ALA A 24 5.35 11.34 10.04
C ALA A 24 5.47 12.62 9.18
N GLY A 25 4.56 12.79 8.22
CA GLY A 25 4.51 13.95 7.32
C GLY A 25 3.69 13.64 6.08
N TRP A 26 3.77 14.52 5.10
CA TRP A 26 3.16 14.36 3.77
C TRP A 26 4.01 15.02 2.69
N ALA A 27 3.79 14.61 1.44
CA ALA A 27 4.27 15.27 0.23
C ALA A 27 3.06 15.79 -0.55
N GLU A 28 3.08 17.07 -0.92
CA GLU A 28 1.97 17.73 -1.63
C GLU A 28 1.80 17.21 -3.06
N ALA A 29 2.86 16.70 -3.68
CA ALA A 29 2.82 16.07 -5.00
C ALA A 29 3.88 14.97 -5.10
N SER A 30 3.45 13.75 -5.38
CA SER A 30 4.30 12.60 -5.68
C SER A 30 3.91 11.99 -7.01
N LEU A 31 4.92 11.63 -7.82
CA LEU A 31 4.78 11.01 -9.14
C LEU A 31 5.06 9.50 -9.12
N VAL A 32 5.36 8.93 -7.95
CA VAL A 32 5.84 7.55 -7.83
C VAL A 32 4.89 6.63 -7.04
N ASP A 33 3.95 7.21 -6.30
CA ASP A 33 3.12 6.45 -5.36
C ASP A 33 1.90 5.80 -6.04
N VAL A 34 1.22 6.51 -6.93
CA VAL A 34 0.13 5.96 -7.75
C VAL A 34 0.57 5.89 -9.19
N ILE A 35 0.56 4.70 -9.80
CA ILE A 35 1.05 4.49 -11.17
C ILE A 35 0.21 5.31 -12.16
N GLY A 36 0.88 6.25 -12.85
CA GLY A 36 0.29 7.06 -13.91
C GLY A 36 -0.47 8.29 -13.44
N ASP A 37 -0.39 8.66 -12.17
CA ASP A 37 -1.08 9.83 -11.63
C ASP A 37 -0.22 10.58 -10.58
N VAL A 38 -0.64 11.78 -10.20
CA VAL A 38 0.00 12.58 -9.14
C VAL A 38 -0.79 12.41 -7.85
N ALA A 39 -0.10 12.08 -6.75
CA ALA A 39 -0.72 11.89 -5.45
C ALA A 39 -0.23 12.88 -4.41
N PHE A 40 -1.14 13.37 -3.56
CA PHE A 40 -0.81 13.92 -2.27
C PHE A 40 -0.61 12.74 -1.32
N THR A 41 0.62 12.50 -0.87
CA THR A 41 0.99 11.29 -0.14
C THR A 41 1.19 11.58 1.34
N ILE A 42 0.50 10.82 2.21
CA ILE A 42 0.51 11.00 3.66
C ILE A 42 1.11 9.76 4.31
N TRP A 43 2.16 9.93 5.13
CA TRP A 43 2.80 8.84 5.89
C TRP A 43 2.19 8.74 7.28
N PHE A 44 1.25 7.77 7.46
CA PHE A 44 0.69 7.42 8.75
C PHE A 44 1.72 6.75 9.64
N ASN A 45 1.79 7.14 10.91
CA ASN A 45 2.67 6.49 11.87
C ASN A 45 2.12 5.14 12.33
N TYR A 46 3.04 4.33 12.87
CA TYR A 46 2.85 2.97 13.35
C TYR A 46 2.57 1.95 12.26
N CYS A 47 2.98 0.72 12.54
CA CYS A 47 2.68 -0.47 11.77
C CYS A 47 2.58 -1.64 12.75
N ASP A 48 1.75 -2.60 12.47
CA ASP A 48 1.66 -3.84 13.23
C ASP A 48 2.64 -4.92 12.75
N PHE A 49 3.25 -4.73 11.55
CA PHE A 49 4.40 -5.53 11.10
C PHE A 49 5.73 -4.94 11.59
N ARG A 50 6.76 -5.79 11.60
CA ARG A 50 8.14 -5.44 11.98
C ARG A 50 9.12 -5.97 10.94
N CYS A 51 8.78 -5.82 9.65
CA CYS A 51 9.61 -6.30 8.54
C CYS A 51 11.06 -5.83 8.75
N PRO A 52 12.03 -6.74 8.88
CA PRO A 52 13.42 -6.37 9.22
C PRO A 52 14.03 -5.44 8.15
N TRP A 53 13.61 -5.60 6.92
CA TRP A 53 14.01 -4.85 5.73
C TRP A 53 13.20 -3.56 5.47
N CYS A 54 12.35 -3.12 6.41
CA CYS A 54 11.50 -1.94 6.22
C CYS A 54 12.33 -0.65 6.24
N GLN A 55 12.28 0.10 5.14
CA GLN A 55 12.97 1.39 4.97
C GLN A 55 12.35 2.51 5.80
N ASN A 56 11.06 2.38 6.14
CA ASN A 56 10.30 3.38 6.90
C ASN A 56 10.36 3.13 8.41
N ALA A 57 11.51 2.67 8.95
CA ALA A 57 11.62 2.35 10.38
C ALA A 57 11.25 3.53 11.29
N HIS A 58 11.58 4.77 10.91
CA HIS A 58 11.22 5.98 11.66
C HIS A 58 9.70 6.20 11.70
N VAL A 59 8.98 5.89 10.61
CA VAL A 59 7.50 5.96 10.53
C VAL A 59 6.87 4.83 11.33
N VAL A 60 7.33 3.58 11.11
CA VAL A 60 6.82 2.37 11.75
C VAL A 60 6.97 2.42 13.28
N LEU A 61 8.10 2.95 13.75
CA LEU A 61 8.41 3.07 15.17
C LEU A 61 7.97 4.42 15.76
N ALA A 62 7.34 5.28 14.96
CA ALA A 62 6.88 6.62 15.32
C ALA A 62 7.97 7.48 15.98
N ARG A 63 9.22 7.36 15.52
CA ARG A 63 10.34 8.18 16.01
C ARG A 63 10.15 9.66 15.62
N GLU A 64 9.54 9.89 14.47
CA GLU A 64 9.06 11.18 14.01
C GLU A 64 7.54 11.10 13.92
N SER A 65 6.85 11.84 14.76
CA SER A 65 5.38 11.78 14.83
C SER A 65 4.81 13.16 15.12
N ARG A 66 3.87 13.55 14.28
CA ARG A 66 3.04 14.74 14.48
C ARG A 66 1.61 14.30 14.71
N GLU A 67 1.00 14.78 15.77
CA GLU A 67 -0.44 14.65 15.96
C GLU A 67 -1.12 15.87 15.36
N ILE A 68 -1.97 15.64 14.38
CA ILE A 68 -2.73 16.67 13.65
C ILE A 68 -4.19 16.27 13.58
N THR A 69 -5.05 17.17 13.19
CA THR A 69 -6.45 16.89 12.90
C THR A 69 -6.67 16.59 11.42
N VAL A 70 -7.74 15.89 11.11
CA VAL A 70 -8.20 15.71 9.72
C VAL A 70 -8.40 17.07 9.05
N GLY A 71 -8.93 18.07 9.79
CA GLY A 71 -9.14 19.42 9.28
C GLY A 71 -7.85 20.11 8.82
N GLU A 72 -6.78 20.05 9.62
CA GLU A 72 -5.46 20.61 9.25
C GLU A 72 -4.90 19.94 7.98
N LEU A 73 -5.10 18.63 7.85
CA LEU A 73 -4.63 17.91 6.66
C LEU A 73 -5.44 18.28 5.41
N LEU A 74 -6.76 18.49 5.56
CA LEU A 74 -7.62 18.93 4.47
C LEU A 74 -7.29 20.32 3.96
N GLU A 75 -6.77 21.23 4.82
CA GLU A 75 -6.27 22.54 4.39
C GLU A 75 -5.08 22.34 3.44
N ALA A 76 -4.08 21.55 3.83
CA ALA A 76 -2.93 21.25 2.97
C ALA A 76 -3.33 20.55 1.65
N ILE A 77 -4.27 19.60 1.70
CA ILE A 77 -4.80 18.93 0.50
C ILE A 77 -5.49 19.93 -0.42
N SER A 78 -6.27 20.87 0.15
CA SER A 78 -7.01 21.87 -0.62
C SER A 78 -6.09 22.79 -1.42
N ASP A 79 -4.92 23.12 -0.88
CA ASP A 79 -3.90 23.91 -1.56
C ASP A 79 -3.28 23.17 -2.76
N ALA A 80 -3.24 21.84 -2.70
CA ALA A 80 -2.67 21.00 -3.74
C ALA A 80 -3.68 20.49 -4.80
N LEU A 81 -4.99 20.72 -4.62
CA LEU A 81 -6.06 20.09 -5.43
C LEU A 81 -5.90 20.23 -6.95
N LEU A 82 -5.34 21.35 -7.43
CA LEU A 82 -5.14 21.57 -8.86
C LEU A 82 -4.03 20.70 -9.47
N LEU A 83 -3.16 20.13 -8.65
CA LEU A 83 -1.98 19.38 -9.07
C LEU A 83 -2.15 17.87 -8.93
N ILE A 84 -3.09 17.41 -8.11
CA ILE A 84 -3.20 16.02 -7.68
C ILE A 84 -4.44 15.33 -8.24
N GLY A 85 -4.30 14.06 -8.60
CA GLY A 85 -5.41 13.18 -8.94
C GLY A 85 -5.86 12.29 -7.78
N TYR A 86 -4.96 12.06 -6.81
CA TYR A 86 -5.22 11.22 -5.65
C TYR A 86 -4.74 11.84 -4.34
N VAL A 87 -5.43 11.50 -3.26
CA VAL A 87 -4.91 11.57 -1.90
C VAL A 87 -4.60 10.14 -1.45
N GLN A 88 -3.34 9.90 -1.13
CA GLN A 88 -2.85 8.57 -0.76
C GLN A 88 -2.47 8.49 0.71
N ALA A 89 -3.01 7.50 1.39
CA ALA A 89 -2.59 7.10 2.73
C ALA A 89 -1.60 5.94 2.62
N THR A 90 -0.39 6.13 3.15
CA THR A 90 0.72 5.17 3.19
C THR A 90 1.49 5.28 4.51
N GLY A 91 2.72 4.83 4.59
CA GLY A 91 3.64 5.04 5.71
C GLY A 91 3.95 3.79 6.49
N GLY A 92 3.41 3.67 7.70
CA GLY A 92 3.38 2.43 8.47
C GLY A 92 2.23 1.53 7.99
N GLU A 93 1.14 1.51 8.75
CA GLU A 93 -0.12 0.86 8.34
C GLU A 93 -1.29 1.82 8.63
N PRO A 94 -1.85 2.49 7.60
CA PRO A 94 -2.91 3.48 7.78
C PRO A 94 -4.18 2.91 8.41
N THR A 95 -4.50 1.63 8.15
CA THR A 95 -5.71 0.96 8.67
C THR A 95 -5.70 0.80 10.20
N LEU A 96 -4.56 1.03 10.88
CA LEU A 96 -4.49 1.09 12.34
C LEU A 96 -5.14 2.35 12.92
N GLN A 97 -5.34 3.40 12.12
CA GLN A 97 -5.99 4.64 12.48
C GLN A 97 -7.31 4.77 11.67
N ASP A 98 -8.11 3.74 11.70
CA ASP A 98 -9.25 3.50 10.81
C ASP A 98 -10.33 4.58 10.87
N GLU A 99 -10.64 5.14 12.05
CA GLU A 99 -11.59 6.23 12.20
C GLU A 99 -11.12 7.51 11.49
N ALA A 100 -9.86 7.89 11.70
CA ALA A 100 -9.28 9.06 11.06
C ALA A 100 -9.09 8.86 9.54
N LEU A 101 -8.69 7.67 9.11
CA LEU A 101 -8.57 7.30 7.71
C LEU A 101 -9.92 7.39 6.98
N GLU A 102 -10.98 6.87 7.59
CA GLU A 102 -12.33 6.93 7.03
C GLU A 102 -12.82 8.37 6.92
N ALA A 103 -12.66 9.18 7.98
CA ALA A 103 -13.05 10.59 7.99
C ALA A 103 -12.29 11.39 6.92
N LEU A 104 -10.97 11.17 6.78
CA LEU A 104 -10.14 11.78 5.76
C LEU A 104 -10.64 11.45 4.35
N PHE A 105 -10.84 10.16 4.04
CA PHE A 105 -11.25 9.74 2.71
C PHE A 105 -12.66 10.20 2.35
N ARG A 106 -13.56 10.25 3.32
CA ARG A 106 -14.90 10.84 3.13
C ARG A 106 -14.80 12.32 2.76
N ALA A 107 -13.99 13.08 3.47
CA ALA A 107 -13.78 14.48 3.18
C ALA A 107 -13.08 14.71 1.82
N CYS A 108 -12.13 13.86 1.43
CA CYS A 108 -11.53 13.88 0.10
C CYS A 108 -12.57 13.65 -1.01
N ARG A 109 -13.52 12.74 -0.81
CA ARG A 109 -14.65 12.55 -1.72
C ARG A 109 -15.51 13.81 -1.88
N GLU A 110 -15.76 14.53 -0.79
CA GLU A 110 -16.49 15.80 -0.84
C GLU A 110 -15.73 16.90 -1.60
N LEU A 111 -14.38 16.87 -1.56
CA LEU A 111 -13.51 17.74 -2.36
C LEU A 111 -13.41 17.30 -3.83
N GLY A 112 -13.95 16.14 -4.20
CA GLY A 112 -13.91 15.62 -5.57
C GLY A 112 -12.56 15.03 -5.98
N VAL A 113 -11.66 14.73 -5.02
CA VAL A 113 -10.37 14.07 -5.28
C VAL A 113 -10.47 12.56 -4.98
N ARG A 114 -9.82 11.76 -5.83
CA ARG A 114 -9.78 10.30 -5.65
C ARG A 114 -8.88 9.91 -4.46
N THR A 115 -9.14 8.73 -3.92
CA THR A 115 -8.44 8.22 -2.74
C THR A 115 -7.68 6.94 -3.05
N SER A 116 -6.52 6.79 -2.42
CA SER A 116 -5.62 5.65 -2.55
C SER A 116 -5.17 5.15 -1.18
N LEU A 117 -5.14 3.86 -0.99
CA LEU A 117 -4.66 3.20 0.22
C LEU A 117 -3.51 2.26 -0.10
N ASP A 118 -2.36 2.51 0.52
CA ASP A 118 -1.27 1.54 0.64
C ASP A 118 -1.43 0.77 1.95
N THR A 119 -1.47 -0.56 1.89
CA THR A 119 -1.70 -1.38 3.08
C THR A 119 -0.91 -2.69 3.05
N ASN A 120 -0.54 -3.16 4.23
CA ASN A 120 0.04 -4.48 4.42
C ASN A 120 -1.01 -5.61 4.48
N GLY A 121 -2.29 -5.26 4.43
CA GLY A 121 -3.41 -6.20 4.43
C GLY A 121 -3.73 -6.85 5.78
N SER A 122 -3.18 -6.38 6.89
CA SER A 122 -3.40 -6.97 8.22
C SER A 122 -4.82 -6.74 8.79
N ARG A 123 -5.59 -5.83 8.18
CA ARG A 123 -6.90 -5.39 8.65
C ARG A 123 -7.98 -5.52 7.57
N PRO A 124 -8.33 -6.77 7.15
CA PRO A 124 -9.32 -6.99 6.08
C PRO A 124 -10.68 -6.33 6.36
N GLU A 125 -11.10 -6.29 7.62
CA GLU A 125 -12.35 -5.69 8.06
C GLU A 125 -12.41 -4.17 7.82
N VAL A 126 -11.27 -3.48 7.91
CA VAL A 126 -11.18 -2.04 7.64
C VAL A 126 -11.19 -1.78 6.14
N ILE A 127 -10.40 -2.54 5.39
CA ILE A 127 -10.31 -2.44 3.93
C ILE A 127 -11.69 -2.70 3.31
N GLY A 128 -12.34 -3.80 3.68
CA GLY A 128 -13.67 -4.15 3.20
C GLY A 128 -14.70 -3.05 3.50
N ARG A 129 -14.71 -2.52 4.73
CA ARG A 129 -15.60 -1.41 5.12
C ARG A 129 -15.38 -0.14 4.28
N LEU A 130 -14.13 0.22 3.99
CA LEU A 130 -13.82 1.39 3.16
C LEU A 130 -14.26 1.18 1.71
N LEU A 131 -14.07 -0.02 1.16
CA LEU A 131 -14.53 -0.41 -0.17
C LEU A 131 -16.06 -0.40 -0.26
N ASP A 132 -16.77 -0.98 0.71
CA ASP A 132 -18.24 -1.02 0.77
C ASP A 132 -18.86 0.38 0.84
N LYS A 133 -18.15 1.35 1.45
CA LYS A 133 -18.56 2.76 1.51
C LYS A 133 -18.17 3.55 0.25
N GLY A 134 -17.51 2.94 -0.72
CA GLY A 134 -17.01 3.61 -1.92
C GLY A 134 -15.96 4.69 -1.61
N LEU A 135 -15.16 4.48 -0.55
CA LEU A 135 -14.14 5.42 -0.11
C LEU A 135 -12.73 5.10 -0.65
N LEU A 136 -12.59 4.14 -1.56
CA LEU A 136 -11.32 3.78 -2.18
C LEU A 136 -11.49 3.72 -3.70
N ASP A 137 -10.65 4.47 -4.42
CA ASP A 137 -10.54 4.41 -5.88
C ASP A 137 -9.36 3.55 -6.33
N HIS A 138 -8.33 3.46 -5.47
CA HIS A 138 -7.13 2.66 -5.69
C HIS A 138 -6.71 1.99 -4.38
N VAL A 139 -6.32 0.73 -4.46
CA VAL A 139 -5.71 -0.01 -3.34
C VAL A 139 -4.39 -0.60 -3.81
N ALA A 140 -3.32 -0.31 -3.08
CA ALA A 140 -2.03 -0.96 -3.25
C ALA A 140 -1.78 -1.88 -2.05
N LEU A 141 -1.90 -3.19 -2.28
CA LEU A 141 -1.80 -4.23 -1.25
C LEU A 141 -0.46 -4.95 -1.35
N ASP A 142 0.28 -5.01 -0.26
CA ASP A 142 1.54 -5.73 -0.19
C ASP A 142 1.35 -7.21 0.20
N VAL A 143 1.69 -8.14 -0.69
CA VAL A 143 1.84 -9.57 -0.39
C VAL A 143 3.33 -9.87 -0.30
N LYS A 144 3.82 -10.05 0.94
CA LYS A 144 5.25 -9.99 1.24
C LYS A 144 5.98 -11.34 1.16
N ALA A 145 5.24 -12.44 1.15
CA ALA A 145 5.74 -13.82 0.98
C ALA A 145 4.58 -14.71 0.56
N PRO A 146 4.81 -16.00 0.14
CA PRO A 146 3.74 -16.94 -0.13
C PRO A 146 2.83 -17.11 1.09
N LEU A 147 1.51 -16.95 0.88
CA LEU A 147 0.51 -17.06 1.94
C LEU A 147 0.30 -18.50 2.39
N SER A 148 0.72 -19.45 1.58
CA SER A 148 0.75 -20.89 1.91
C SER A 148 1.91 -21.29 2.81
N GLU A 149 2.92 -20.41 3.02
CA GLU A 149 4.11 -20.66 3.83
C GLU A 149 4.13 -19.76 5.10
N PRO A 150 3.29 -20.03 6.11
CA PRO A 150 3.11 -19.14 7.26
C PRO A 150 4.39 -18.89 8.07
N GLU A 151 5.29 -19.88 8.18
CA GLU A 151 6.57 -19.66 8.88
C GLU A 151 7.47 -18.69 8.12
N LYS A 152 7.54 -18.78 6.80
CA LYS A 152 8.26 -17.82 5.94
C LYS A 152 7.61 -16.45 6.02
N TYR A 153 6.28 -16.40 5.90
CA TYR A 153 5.52 -15.16 6.00
C TYR A 153 5.86 -14.43 7.31
N GLY A 154 5.82 -15.15 8.44
CA GLY A 154 6.18 -14.62 9.75
C GLY A 154 7.59 -14.06 9.84
N ARG A 155 8.57 -14.74 9.22
CA ARG A 155 9.97 -14.25 9.16
C ARG A 155 10.07 -12.97 8.33
N VAL A 156 9.44 -12.92 7.16
CA VAL A 156 9.50 -11.78 6.23
C VAL A 156 8.88 -10.53 6.85
N ILE A 157 7.79 -10.67 7.60
CA ILE A 157 7.11 -9.54 8.27
C ILE A 157 7.66 -9.23 9.67
N GLY A 158 8.68 -9.97 10.14
CA GLY A 158 9.30 -9.78 11.46
C GLY A 158 8.42 -10.23 12.64
N LEU A 159 7.47 -11.13 12.41
CA LEU A 159 6.53 -11.67 13.42
C LEU A 159 6.47 -13.21 13.33
N PRO A 160 7.57 -13.93 13.66
CA PRO A 160 7.64 -15.37 13.45
C PRO A 160 6.53 -16.18 14.13
N SER A 161 6.10 -15.76 15.33
CA SER A 161 5.03 -16.44 16.08
C SER A 161 3.61 -16.17 15.56
N ARG A 162 3.44 -15.16 14.68
CA ARG A 162 2.13 -14.73 14.14
C ARG A 162 1.99 -14.94 12.64
N GLY A 163 2.93 -15.63 12.00
CA GLY A 163 2.96 -15.78 10.55
C GLY A 163 1.67 -16.35 9.98
N ARG A 164 1.10 -17.41 10.61
CA ARG A 164 -0.18 -18.01 10.20
C ARG A 164 -1.33 -17.03 10.29
N GLU A 165 -1.49 -16.36 11.43
CA GLU A 165 -2.55 -15.37 11.64
C GLU A 165 -2.49 -14.25 10.61
N MET A 166 -1.28 -13.73 10.34
CA MET A 166 -1.11 -12.61 9.41
C MET A 166 -1.30 -13.05 7.96
N ALA A 167 -0.81 -14.23 7.57
CA ALA A 167 -1.05 -14.77 6.23
C ALA A 167 -2.55 -14.98 5.94
N GLU A 168 -3.31 -15.47 6.92
CA GLU A 168 -4.77 -15.62 6.81
C GLU A 168 -5.49 -14.27 6.67
N LYS A 169 -5.09 -13.26 7.45
CA LYS A 169 -5.64 -11.90 7.33
C LYS A 169 -5.34 -11.27 5.97
N VAL A 170 -4.09 -11.38 5.52
CA VAL A 170 -3.70 -10.85 4.21
C VAL A 170 -4.43 -11.58 3.08
N ARG A 171 -4.60 -12.89 3.18
CA ARG A 171 -5.42 -13.66 2.24
C ARG A 171 -6.87 -13.13 2.17
N ALA A 172 -7.48 -12.85 3.32
CA ALA A 172 -8.81 -12.25 3.38
C ALA A 172 -8.82 -10.85 2.74
N SER A 173 -7.80 -10.02 3.00
CA SER A 173 -7.66 -8.72 2.35
C SER A 173 -7.52 -8.81 0.83
N VAL A 174 -6.73 -9.79 0.33
CA VAL A 174 -6.60 -10.05 -1.12
C VAL A 174 -7.97 -10.36 -1.73
N GLN A 175 -8.77 -11.21 -1.08
CA GLN A 175 -10.12 -11.56 -1.55
C GLN A 175 -11.05 -10.35 -1.57
N GLU A 176 -11.02 -9.50 -0.52
CA GLU A 176 -11.80 -8.27 -0.46
C GLU A 176 -11.45 -7.30 -1.61
N VAL A 177 -10.14 -7.06 -1.85
CA VAL A 177 -9.73 -6.11 -2.88
C VAL A 177 -9.94 -6.63 -4.29
N ILE A 178 -9.72 -7.93 -4.55
CA ILE A 178 -10.01 -8.54 -5.85
C ILE A 178 -11.52 -8.43 -6.16
N GLY A 179 -12.37 -8.61 -5.17
CA GLY A 179 -13.81 -8.56 -5.36
C GLY A 179 -14.39 -7.15 -5.53
N LYS A 180 -13.71 -6.09 -5.06
CA LYS A 180 -14.34 -4.78 -4.86
C LYS A 180 -13.53 -3.57 -5.29
N ALA A 181 -12.19 -3.64 -5.37
CA ALA A 181 -11.37 -2.46 -5.64
C ALA A 181 -11.53 -1.97 -7.08
N PRO A 182 -11.77 -0.65 -7.34
CA PRO A 182 -11.89 -0.13 -8.70
C PRO A 182 -10.57 -0.20 -9.48
N TYR A 183 -9.44 0.00 -8.80
CA TYR A 183 -8.10 -0.20 -9.32
C TYR A 183 -7.23 -0.87 -8.24
N LEU A 184 -6.62 -2.00 -8.59
CA LEU A 184 -5.85 -2.83 -7.69
C LEU A 184 -4.38 -2.91 -8.11
N GLU A 185 -3.49 -2.50 -7.22
CA GLU A 185 -2.05 -2.74 -7.31
C GLU A 185 -1.67 -3.79 -6.25
N VAL A 186 -1.24 -4.98 -6.65
CA VAL A 186 -0.65 -5.96 -5.72
C VAL A 186 0.85 -5.89 -5.82
N ARG A 187 1.55 -5.76 -4.69
CA ARG A 187 2.99 -5.54 -4.65
C ARG A 187 3.72 -6.63 -3.89
N THR A 188 4.88 -7.01 -4.41
CA THR A 188 5.85 -7.85 -3.69
C THR A 188 7.23 -7.21 -3.77
N THR A 189 7.83 -6.88 -2.63
CA THR A 189 9.22 -6.43 -2.58
C THR A 189 10.13 -7.65 -2.55
N PHE A 190 10.99 -7.80 -3.55
CA PHE A 190 11.98 -8.89 -3.59
C PHE A 190 13.17 -8.56 -2.70
N VAL A 191 13.29 -9.30 -1.59
CA VAL A 191 14.41 -9.21 -0.63
C VAL A 191 15.26 -10.47 -0.75
N PRO A 192 16.48 -10.41 -1.30
CA PRO A 192 17.26 -11.59 -1.72
C PRO A 192 17.52 -12.63 -0.62
N THR A 193 17.64 -12.20 0.64
CA THR A 193 17.91 -13.11 1.77
C THR A 193 16.65 -13.75 2.38
N LEU A 194 15.47 -13.25 2.00
CA LEU A 194 14.18 -13.70 2.54
C LEU A 194 13.32 -14.40 1.49
N LEU A 195 13.44 -14.00 0.23
CA LEU A 195 12.67 -14.53 -0.88
C LEU A 195 13.57 -15.09 -1.97
N THR A 196 13.11 -16.14 -2.60
CA THR A 196 13.67 -16.71 -3.84
C THR A 196 12.78 -16.33 -5.03
N PRO A 197 13.26 -16.49 -6.28
CA PRO A 197 12.42 -16.34 -7.46
C PRO A 197 11.18 -17.24 -7.44
N GLU A 198 11.31 -18.45 -6.90
CA GLU A 198 10.24 -19.43 -6.78
C GLU A 198 9.15 -18.96 -5.80
N ASP A 199 9.53 -18.22 -4.74
CA ASP A 199 8.56 -17.62 -3.82
C ASP A 199 7.71 -16.56 -4.53
N VAL A 200 8.31 -15.75 -5.41
CA VAL A 200 7.58 -14.75 -6.20
C VAL A 200 6.60 -15.41 -7.16
N LEU A 201 7.02 -16.52 -7.79
CA LEU A 201 6.12 -17.31 -8.65
C LEU A 201 4.99 -17.96 -7.85
N ALA A 202 5.28 -18.46 -6.65
CA ALA A 202 4.26 -19.00 -5.75
C ALA A 202 3.24 -17.93 -5.35
N ILE A 203 3.69 -16.73 -4.96
CA ILE A 203 2.80 -15.58 -4.67
C ILE A 203 1.91 -15.28 -5.89
N ALA A 204 2.51 -15.17 -7.07
CA ALA A 204 1.75 -14.88 -8.28
C ALA A 204 0.72 -15.97 -8.62
N GLY A 205 1.07 -17.24 -8.44
CA GLY A 205 0.16 -18.37 -8.59
C GLY A 205 -1.01 -18.31 -7.61
N GLU A 206 -0.73 -18.07 -6.32
CA GLU A 206 -1.77 -17.89 -5.29
C GLU A 206 -2.72 -16.73 -5.61
N LEU A 207 -2.20 -15.61 -6.12
CA LEU A 207 -3.00 -14.45 -6.53
C LEU A 207 -3.91 -14.78 -7.73
N VAL A 208 -3.41 -15.55 -8.70
CA VAL A 208 -4.22 -16.03 -9.84
C VAL A 208 -5.32 -16.98 -9.37
N GLU A 209 -5.00 -17.91 -8.48
CA GLU A 209 -6.00 -18.81 -7.88
C GLU A 209 -7.09 -18.06 -7.11
N MET A 210 -6.77 -16.88 -6.57
CA MET A 210 -7.74 -16.01 -5.91
C MET A 210 -8.50 -15.07 -6.87
N GLY A 211 -8.21 -15.12 -8.18
CA GLY A 211 -8.95 -14.38 -9.21
C GLY A 211 -8.32 -13.05 -9.64
N LEU A 212 -7.04 -12.78 -9.34
CA LEU A 212 -6.41 -11.53 -9.74
C LEU A 212 -6.38 -11.33 -11.26
N ALA A 213 -6.21 -12.42 -12.03
CA ALA A 213 -6.14 -12.34 -13.49
C ALA A 213 -7.46 -11.93 -14.15
N GLU A 214 -8.59 -12.14 -13.48
CA GLU A 214 -9.95 -11.79 -13.92
C GLU A 214 -10.39 -10.39 -13.48
N HIS A 215 -9.60 -9.72 -12.63
CA HIS A 215 -9.91 -8.36 -12.18
C HIS A 215 -9.79 -7.37 -13.33
N GLU A 216 -10.80 -6.50 -13.53
CA GLU A 216 -10.87 -5.59 -14.70
C GLU A 216 -9.68 -4.63 -14.82
N ARG A 217 -9.17 -4.16 -13.69
CA ARG A 217 -8.07 -3.17 -13.65
C ARG A 217 -7.12 -3.49 -12.51
N TYR A 218 -6.13 -4.30 -12.80
CA TYR A 218 -5.07 -4.65 -11.85
C TYR A 218 -3.68 -4.43 -12.44
N VAL A 219 -2.70 -4.34 -11.54
CA VAL A 219 -1.28 -4.50 -11.83
C VAL A 219 -0.63 -5.34 -10.72
N TYR A 220 0.29 -6.23 -11.10
CA TYR A 220 1.19 -6.87 -10.15
C TYR A 220 2.56 -6.22 -10.24
N VAL A 221 3.06 -5.67 -9.14
CA VAL A 221 4.31 -4.90 -9.10
C VAL A 221 5.37 -5.64 -8.31
N LEU A 222 6.45 -6.04 -8.97
CA LEU A 222 7.65 -6.54 -8.33
C LEU A 222 8.54 -5.34 -7.95
N GLN A 223 8.69 -5.10 -6.64
CA GLN A 223 9.44 -3.97 -6.13
C GLN A 223 10.87 -4.37 -5.79
N GLN A 224 11.82 -3.49 -6.12
CA GLN A 224 13.21 -3.61 -5.73
C GLN A 224 13.38 -3.36 -4.23
N PHE A 225 14.01 -4.29 -3.52
CA PHE A 225 14.58 -3.98 -2.22
C PHE A 225 15.75 -3.02 -2.40
N VAL A 226 15.76 -1.94 -1.63
CA VAL A 226 16.85 -0.97 -1.59
C VAL A 226 17.41 -0.92 -0.17
N PRO A 227 18.68 -1.31 0.06
CA PRO A 227 19.30 -1.21 1.38
C PRO A 227 19.38 0.25 1.83
N SER A 228 19.27 0.49 3.13
CA SER A 228 19.26 1.81 3.74
C SER A 228 19.86 1.73 5.15
N GLU A 229 20.41 2.83 5.65
CA GLU A 229 20.90 2.94 7.03
C GLU A 229 19.77 3.00 8.07
N THR A 230 18.51 3.20 7.62
CA THR A 230 17.35 3.40 8.49
C THR A 230 16.40 2.19 8.56
N LEU A 231 16.90 0.99 8.26
CA LEU A 231 16.12 -0.25 8.33
C LEU A 231 15.79 -0.64 9.78
N ILE A 232 14.72 -1.43 9.97
CA ILE A 232 14.34 -1.96 11.29
C ILE A 232 15.45 -2.86 11.83
N ASP A 233 16.00 -3.75 10.99
CA ASP A 233 17.20 -4.55 11.30
C ASP A 233 18.37 -4.02 10.48
N PRO A 234 19.40 -3.44 11.12
CA PRO A 234 20.56 -2.88 10.43
C PRO A 234 21.33 -3.90 9.58
N SER A 235 21.24 -5.21 9.87
CA SER A 235 21.94 -6.25 9.09
C SER A 235 21.48 -6.31 7.62
N PHE A 236 20.31 -5.79 7.31
CA PHE A 236 19.81 -5.69 5.94
C PHE A 236 20.44 -4.54 5.13
N ALA A 237 21.21 -3.64 5.77
CA ALA A 237 21.95 -2.61 5.06
C ALA A 237 23.05 -3.18 4.15
N ASP A 238 23.59 -4.36 4.52
CA ASP A 238 24.65 -5.06 3.77
C ASP A 238 24.07 -6.06 2.75
N VAL A 239 22.74 -6.22 2.67
CA VAL A 239 22.10 -7.11 1.69
C VAL A 239 22.20 -6.49 0.31
N GLU A 240 22.72 -7.24 -0.66
CA GLU A 240 22.87 -6.78 -2.03
C GLU A 240 21.50 -6.45 -2.64
N ARG A 241 21.42 -5.26 -3.24
CA ARG A 241 20.22 -4.81 -3.96
C ARG A 241 20.06 -5.63 -5.25
N PRO A 242 18.89 -6.23 -5.52
CA PRO A 242 18.66 -6.91 -6.79
C PRO A 242 18.77 -5.94 -7.96
N SER A 243 19.41 -6.35 -9.05
CA SER A 243 19.52 -5.49 -10.23
C SER A 243 18.17 -5.32 -10.93
N PRO A 244 17.96 -4.20 -11.63
CA PRO A 244 16.74 -4.01 -12.43
C PRO A 244 16.54 -5.09 -13.49
N GLU A 245 17.64 -5.56 -14.14
CA GLU A 245 17.61 -6.61 -15.14
C GLU A 245 17.09 -7.93 -14.56
N PHE A 246 17.62 -8.33 -13.39
CA PHE A 246 17.13 -9.51 -12.68
C PHE A 246 15.63 -9.42 -12.37
N LEU A 247 15.17 -8.26 -11.90
CA LEU A 247 13.74 -8.07 -11.59
C LEU A 247 12.87 -8.09 -12.85
N LEU A 248 13.35 -7.53 -13.97
CA LEU A 248 12.64 -7.60 -15.25
C LEU A 248 12.55 -9.04 -15.80
N GLU A 249 13.62 -9.82 -15.67
CA GLU A 249 13.61 -11.24 -16.01
C GLU A 249 12.63 -12.04 -15.14
N LEU A 250 12.66 -11.79 -13.83
CA LEU A 250 11.73 -12.44 -12.90
C LEU A 250 10.28 -12.03 -13.19
N ALA A 251 10.02 -10.76 -13.46
CA ALA A 251 8.69 -10.27 -13.84
C ALA A 251 8.21 -10.89 -15.16
N ALA A 252 9.11 -11.10 -16.14
CA ALA A 252 8.78 -11.80 -17.38
C ALA A 252 8.43 -13.29 -17.13
N ARG A 253 9.13 -13.94 -16.18
CA ARG A 253 8.78 -15.30 -15.73
C ARG A 253 7.40 -15.32 -15.08
N VAL A 254 7.10 -14.40 -14.16
CA VAL A 254 5.77 -14.27 -13.53
C VAL A 254 4.68 -14.14 -14.59
N LYS A 255 4.86 -13.26 -15.57
CA LYS A 255 3.91 -13.08 -16.66
C LYS A 255 3.68 -14.35 -17.46
N LYS A 256 4.74 -15.10 -17.75
CA LYS A 256 4.69 -16.32 -18.56
C LYS A 256 4.18 -17.53 -17.78
N GLU A 257 4.65 -17.73 -16.55
CA GLU A 257 4.44 -18.96 -15.78
C GLU A 257 3.15 -18.90 -14.94
N ALA A 258 2.84 -17.73 -14.35
CA ALA A 258 1.60 -17.53 -13.59
C ALA A 258 0.43 -16.99 -14.42
N GLY A 259 0.68 -16.46 -15.64
CA GLY A 259 -0.39 -16.00 -16.52
C GLY A 259 -0.92 -14.60 -16.24
N LEU A 260 -0.23 -13.80 -15.42
CA LEU A 260 -0.60 -12.40 -15.17
C LEU A 260 -0.23 -11.51 -16.35
N ALA A 261 -1.18 -10.76 -16.91
CA ALA A 261 -0.96 -9.90 -18.09
C ALA A 261 -0.26 -8.58 -17.72
N GLU A 262 -0.64 -8.00 -16.60
CA GLU A 262 -0.21 -6.67 -16.15
C GLU A 262 0.84 -6.79 -15.04
N VAL A 263 2.08 -7.12 -15.42
CA VAL A 263 3.23 -7.25 -14.49
C VAL A 263 4.19 -6.10 -14.72
N TYR A 264 4.58 -5.44 -13.64
CA TYR A 264 5.49 -4.29 -13.63
C TYR A 264 6.64 -4.50 -12.66
N VAL A 265 7.74 -3.80 -12.90
CA VAL A 265 8.87 -3.67 -11.98
C VAL A 265 8.94 -2.22 -11.52
N ARG A 266 9.08 -2.01 -10.21
CA ARG A 266 9.41 -0.71 -9.62
C ARG A 266 10.83 -0.79 -9.06
N ALA A 267 11.75 -0.06 -9.69
CA ALA A 267 13.16 -0.01 -9.30
C ALA A 267 13.66 1.43 -9.30
N GLN A 268 14.67 1.70 -8.46
CA GLN A 268 15.20 3.06 -8.28
C GLN A 268 15.76 3.65 -9.59
N GLU A 269 16.36 2.80 -10.42
CA GLU A 269 16.98 3.20 -11.68
C GLU A 269 15.97 3.34 -12.82
N LEU A 270 14.84 2.64 -12.74
CA LEU A 270 13.85 2.56 -13.83
C LEU A 270 12.57 3.35 -13.56
N GLY A 271 12.33 3.75 -12.30
CA GLY A 271 11.00 4.13 -11.89
C GLY A 271 10.05 2.93 -11.98
N VAL A 272 8.99 3.03 -12.78
CA VAL A 272 8.04 1.93 -13.03
C VAL A 272 8.13 1.49 -14.49
N ALA A 273 8.42 0.22 -14.74
CA ALA A 273 8.55 -0.37 -16.07
C ALA A 273 7.68 -1.62 -16.22
N LYS A 274 6.98 -1.77 -17.34
CA LYS A 274 6.17 -2.95 -17.66
C LYS A 274 7.07 -4.13 -18.05
N ALA A 275 6.77 -5.33 -17.55
CA ALA A 275 7.49 -6.55 -17.91
C ALA A 275 7.39 -6.84 -19.42
N GLY A 276 8.52 -7.17 -20.02
CA GLY A 276 8.63 -7.40 -21.47
C GLY A 276 8.93 -6.14 -22.30
N LEU A 277 9.11 -4.97 -21.68
CA LEU A 277 9.73 -3.83 -22.33
C LEU A 277 11.23 -4.13 -22.48
N ILE A 278 11.68 -4.40 -23.69
CA ILE A 278 13.12 -4.52 -23.99
C ILE A 278 13.69 -3.09 -23.94
N MET A 279 14.30 -2.72 -22.82
CA MET A 279 15.13 -1.53 -22.79
C MET A 279 16.37 -1.84 -23.62
N ARG A 280 16.44 -1.30 -24.84
CA ARG A 280 17.70 -1.18 -25.56
C ARG A 280 18.46 -0.03 -24.89
N LEU A 281 19.37 -0.39 -23.98
CA LEU A 281 20.40 0.52 -23.49
C LEU A 281 21.40 0.83 -24.60
#